data_84b0aad3ab54edf6c6372560164181ea
#
_entry.id   84b0aad3ab54edf6c6372560164181ea
#
_cell.length_a   1.000
_cell.length_b   1.000
_cell.length_c   1.000
_cell.angle_alpha   90.00
_cell.angle_beta   90.00
_cell.angle_gamma   90.00
#
_symmetry.space_group_name_H-M   'P 1'
#
loop_
_entity.id
_entity.type
_entity.pdbx_description
1 polymer ?
#
loop_
_entity_poly.entity_id
_entity_poly.type
_entity_poly.pdbx_seq_one_letter_code
_entity_poly.pdbx_strand_id
1 'polypeptide(L)'
;MPTHPAARTNSERQNWPREVKARAPQRIFLLSPANASGVRAKMIMSENARFVLARRLRNDGLPLGELFSFVSGLYFRGKLAYARAFASPPGGVPGILVITAGRGLVSPDALMTHDEMAEIADVPVDAGEARYREPLERDAQE
;
A
#
# COMPACT_ATOMS: atom_id res chain seq x y z
N MET A 1 53.79 -6.17 -18.71
CA MET A 1 52.46 -6.67 -18.66
C MET A 1 51.58 -5.80 -17.82
N PRO A 2 50.70 -5.20 -18.43
CA PRO A 2 49.83 -4.39 -17.65
C PRO A 2 48.95 -5.27 -16.79
N THR A 3 49.08 -5.09 -15.55
CA THR A 3 48.07 -5.52 -14.67
C THR A 3 46.83 -4.71 -14.96
N HIS A 4 45.92 -5.33 -15.59
CA HIS A 4 44.73 -4.61 -15.89
C HIS A 4 43.99 -4.26 -14.61
N PRO A 5 43.38 -3.11 -14.64
CA PRO A 5 42.69 -2.57 -13.45
C PRO A 5 41.53 -3.48 -12.97
N ALA A 6 41.11 -4.41 -13.80
CA ALA A 6 40.10 -5.35 -13.42
C ALA A 6 40.58 -6.38 -12.39
N ALA A 7 41.86 -6.38 -12.08
CA ALA A 7 42.39 -7.28 -11.06
C ALA A 7 42.05 -6.89 -9.62
N ARG A 8 41.10 -6.03 -9.41
CA ARG A 8 40.57 -5.78 -8.08
C ARG A 8 40.01 -7.06 -7.51
N THR A 9 40.64 -7.49 -6.44
CA THR A 9 40.27 -8.74 -5.78
C THR A 9 38.91 -8.60 -5.08
N ASN A 10 38.32 -9.72 -4.80
CA ASN A 10 37.09 -9.73 -4.01
C ASN A 10 37.27 -9.06 -2.64
N SER A 11 38.48 -9.08 -2.07
CA SER A 11 38.73 -8.44 -0.80
C SER A 11 38.66 -6.91 -0.89
N GLU A 12 39.02 -6.32 -2.01
CA GLU A 12 38.88 -4.88 -2.21
C GLU A 12 37.42 -4.48 -2.31
N ARG A 13 36.57 -5.34 -2.89
CA ARG A 13 35.14 -5.13 -2.90
C ARG A 13 34.53 -5.28 -1.53
N GLN A 14 35.08 -6.16 -0.71
CA GLN A 14 34.63 -6.36 0.67
C GLN A 14 35.02 -5.21 1.58
N ASN A 15 36.05 -4.45 1.22
CA ASN A 15 36.48 -3.28 1.96
C ASN A 15 35.66 -2.03 1.59
N TRP A 16 34.65 -2.17 0.79
CA TRP A 16 33.73 -1.08 0.52
C TRP A 16 33.08 -0.62 1.82
N PRO A 17 33.03 0.69 2.06
CA PRO A 17 32.51 1.19 3.33
C PRO A 17 31.13 0.62 3.63
N ARG A 18 30.96 0.14 4.86
CA ARG A 18 29.67 -0.39 5.30
C ARG A 18 28.54 0.64 5.18
N GLU A 19 28.88 1.92 5.30
CA GLU A 19 27.96 3.01 5.14
C GLU A 19 27.31 3.03 3.77
N VAL A 20 28.03 2.59 2.73
CA VAL A 20 27.47 2.49 1.38
C VAL A 20 26.43 1.37 1.31
N LYS A 21 26.66 0.25 2.03
CA LYS A 21 25.67 -0.83 2.14
C LYS A 21 24.47 -0.41 2.99
N ALA A 22 24.74 0.33 4.09
CA ALA A 22 23.69 0.85 4.95
C ALA A 22 22.84 1.93 4.27
N ARG A 23 23.37 2.51 3.18
CA ARG A 23 22.68 3.50 2.36
C ARG A 23 21.98 2.90 1.15
N ALA A 24 21.76 1.57 1.16
CA ALA A 24 20.91 0.94 0.16
C ALA A 24 19.57 1.71 0.14
N PRO A 25 18.99 1.99 -1.03
CA PRO A 25 17.78 2.80 -1.12
C PRO A 25 16.67 2.20 -0.26
N GLN A 26 16.17 3.01 0.64
CA GLN A 26 14.99 2.68 1.42
C GLN A 26 13.77 3.02 0.57
N ARG A 27 12.81 2.10 0.52
CA ARG A 27 11.62 2.25 -0.32
C ARG A 27 10.38 2.03 0.50
N ILE A 28 9.57 3.06 0.54
CA ILE A 28 8.23 3.02 1.10
C ILE A 28 7.28 3.31 -0.04
N PHE A 29 6.24 2.50 -0.16
CA PHE A 29 5.25 2.66 -1.22
C PHE A 29 3.97 3.23 -0.64
N LEU A 30 3.52 4.32 -1.23
CA LEU A 30 2.19 4.87 -0.97
C LEU A 30 1.31 4.54 -2.16
N LEU A 31 0.31 3.71 -1.93
CA LEU A 31 -0.59 3.27 -3.00
C LEU A 31 -1.81 4.19 -3.06
N SER A 32 -2.16 4.59 -4.26
CA SER A 32 -3.36 5.41 -4.50
C SER A 32 -4.62 4.68 -4.09
N PRO A 33 -5.66 5.42 -3.68
CA PRO A 33 -6.90 4.79 -3.24
C PRO A 33 -7.64 4.11 -4.40
N ALA A 34 -8.39 3.06 -4.06
CA ALA A 34 -9.31 2.44 -4.98
C ALA A 34 -10.54 3.33 -5.17
N ASN A 35 -11.23 3.14 -6.29
CA ASN A 35 -12.49 3.82 -6.55
C ASN A 35 -13.62 3.17 -5.75
N ALA A 36 -13.87 3.67 -4.55
CA ALA A 36 -14.86 3.12 -3.64
C ALA A 36 -16.31 3.42 -4.06
N SER A 37 -16.52 4.22 -5.10
CA SER A 37 -17.85 4.51 -5.65
C SER A 37 -18.09 3.83 -7.00
N GLY A 38 -17.17 3.00 -7.46
CA GLY A 38 -17.29 2.29 -8.73
C GLY A 38 -18.21 1.07 -8.68
N VAL A 39 -18.36 0.41 -9.83
CA VAL A 39 -19.26 -0.74 -9.97
C VAL A 39 -18.89 -1.89 -9.04
N ARG A 40 -17.60 -2.23 -8.96
CA ARG A 40 -17.15 -3.34 -8.12
C ARG A 40 -17.33 -3.05 -6.62
N ALA A 41 -17.13 -1.79 -6.22
CA ALA A 41 -17.42 -1.40 -4.84
C ALA A 41 -18.90 -1.58 -4.52
N LYS A 42 -19.78 -1.18 -5.40
CA LYS A 42 -21.23 -1.38 -5.24
C LYS A 42 -21.60 -2.85 -5.19
N MET A 43 -20.93 -3.70 -5.97
CA MET A 43 -21.17 -5.13 -5.97
C MET A 43 -20.87 -5.77 -4.61
N ILE A 44 -19.69 -5.49 -4.06
CA ILE A 44 -19.29 -6.10 -2.79
C ILE A 44 -20.04 -5.52 -1.60
N MET A 45 -20.47 -4.27 -1.69
CA MET A 45 -21.20 -3.57 -0.64
C MET A 45 -22.69 -3.87 -0.61
N SER A 46 -23.23 -4.45 -1.66
CA SER A 46 -24.66 -4.75 -1.77
C SER A 46 -25.11 -5.70 -0.66
N GLU A 47 -26.24 -5.37 -0.04
CA GLU A 47 -26.85 -6.24 1.00
C GLU A 47 -27.23 -7.60 0.45
N ASN A 48 -27.50 -7.70 -0.85
CA ASN A 48 -27.86 -8.95 -1.52
C ASN A 48 -26.67 -9.74 -2.03
N ALA A 49 -25.46 -9.22 -1.89
CA ALA A 49 -24.26 -9.90 -2.36
C ALA A 49 -24.00 -11.18 -1.55
N ARG A 50 -23.86 -12.31 -2.25
CA ARG A 50 -23.68 -13.62 -1.62
C ARG A 50 -22.38 -14.31 -1.98
N PHE A 51 -21.54 -13.70 -2.82
CA PHE A 51 -20.24 -14.28 -3.15
C PHE A 51 -19.28 -14.22 -1.95
N VAL A 52 -18.25 -15.05 -1.98
CA VAL A 52 -17.37 -15.30 -0.83
C VAL A 52 -16.78 -14.02 -0.24
N LEU A 53 -16.23 -13.15 -1.09
CA LEU A 53 -15.61 -11.91 -0.58
C LEU A 53 -16.61 -11.00 0.10
N ALA A 54 -17.84 -10.90 -0.44
CA ALA A 54 -18.88 -10.08 0.17
C ALA A 54 -19.30 -10.63 1.54
N ARG A 55 -19.39 -11.93 1.67
CA ARG A 55 -19.70 -12.57 2.96
C ARG A 55 -18.59 -12.35 3.97
N ARG A 56 -17.34 -12.51 3.54
CA ARG A 56 -16.19 -12.28 4.42
C ARG A 56 -16.15 -10.84 4.89
N LEU A 57 -16.40 -9.89 3.99
CA LEU A 57 -16.43 -8.48 4.37
C LEU A 57 -17.46 -8.20 5.46
N ARG A 58 -18.66 -8.76 5.33
CA ARG A 58 -19.74 -8.53 6.31
C ARG A 58 -19.51 -9.25 7.62
N ASN A 59 -18.97 -10.45 7.59
CA ASN A 59 -18.85 -11.29 8.77
C ASN A 59 -17.55 -11.07 9.54
N ASP A 60 -16.43 -11.04 8.83
CA ASP A 60 -15.11 -11.06 9.46
C ASP A 60 -14.26 -9.83 9.10
N GLY A 61 -14.65 -9.07 8.08
CA GLY A 61 -13.80 -8.07 7.49
C GLY A 61 -12.84 -8.67 6.47
N LEU A 62 -12.23 -7.81 5.67
CA LEU A 62 -11.21 -8.17 4.69
C LEU A 62 -9.97 -7.32 4.90
N PRO A 63 -8.76 -7.86 4.66
CA PRO A 63 -7.58 -7.01 4.55
C PRO A 63 -7.82 -5.94 3.48
N LEU A 64 -7.41 -4.71 3.78
CA LEU A 64 -7.62 -3.58 2.87
C LEU A 64 -7.05 -3.86 1.48
N GLY A 65 -5.88 -4.47 1.41
CA GLY A 65 -5.25 -4.82 0.13
C GLY A 65 -6.09 -5.78 -0.71
N GLU A 66 -6.72 -6.76 -0.08
CA GLU A 66 -7.60 -7.71 -0.76
C GLU A 66 -8.89 -7.03 -1.22
N LEU A 67 -9.48 -6.19 -0.37
CA LEU A 67 -10.68 -5.44 -0.70
C LEU A 67 -10.45 -4.47 -1.86
N PHE A 68 -9.38 -3.69 -1.80
CA PHE A 68 -9.05 -2.73 -2.84
C PHE A 68 -8.62 -3.41 -4.15
N SER A 69 -8.01 -4.59 -4.07
CA SER A 69 -7.69 -5.39 -5.26
C SER A 69 -8.96 -5.84 -5.99
N PHE A 70 -10.00 -6.19 -5.25
CA PHE A 70 -11.29 -6.51 -5.86
C PHE A 70 -11.94 -5.27 -6.48
N VAL A 71 -11.93 -4.16 -5.76
CA VAL A 71 -12.62 -2.92 -6.17
C VAL A 71 -11.96 -2.27 -7.38
N SER A 72 -10.63 -2.22 -7.40
CA SER A 72 -9.86 -1.59 -8.48
C SER A 72 -9.38 -2.55 -9.56
N GLY A 73 -9.55 -3.86 -9.35
CA GLY A 73 -9.12 -4.88 -10.29
C GLY A 73 -7.60 -4.92 -10.45
N LEU A 74 -7.14 -5.04 -11.69
CA LEU A 74 -5.74 -5.30 -12.01
C LEU A 74 -4.79 -4.17 -11.58
N TYR A 75 -5.24 -2.94 -11.60
CA TYR A 75 -4.39 -1.80 -11.27
C TYR A 75 -3.87 -1.85 -9.85
N PHE A 76 -4.77 -1.95 -8.89
CA PHE A 76 -4.37 -1.98 -7.48
C PHE A 76 -3.62 -3.26 -7.15
N ARG A 77 -4.09 -4.38 -7.66
CA ARG A 77 -3.45 -5.67 -7.44
C ARG A 77 -2.01 -5.69 -7.91
N GLY A 78 -1.75 -5.16 -9.11
CA GLY A 78 -0.40 -5.07 -9.66
C GLY A 78 0.51 -4.15 -8.86
N LYS A 79 0.00 -3.01 -8.45
CA LYS A 79 0.76 -2.06 -7.61
C LYS A 79 1.10 -2.65 -6.25
N LEU A 80 0.16 -3.35 -5.63
CA LEU A 80 0.39 -3.98 -4.35
C LEU A 80 1.43 -5.11 -4.46
N ALA A 81 1.33 -5.94 -5.48
CA ALA A 81 2.31 -7.00 -5.73
C ALA A 81 3.71 -6.44 -5.95
N TYR A 82 3.82 -5.37 -6.73
CA TYR A 82 5.09 -4.69 -6.95
C TYR A 82 5.65 -4.12 -5.65
N ALA A 83 4.82 -3.44 -4.89
CA ALA A 83 5.23 -2.86 -3.61
C ALA A 83 5.72 -3.94 -2.63
N ARG A 84 5.03 -5.05 -2.54
CA ARG A 84 5.43 -6.18 -1.67
C ARG A 84 6.77 -6.78 -2.08
N ALA A 85 7.05 -6.81 -3.38
CA ALA A 85 8.31 -7.35 -3.89
C ALA A 85 9.50 -6.40 -3.64
N PHE A 86 9.27 -5.10 -3.65
CA PHE A 86 10.35 -4.10 -3.67
C PHE A 86 10.38 -3.16 -2.47
N ALA A 87 9.46 -3.28 -1.53
CA ALA A 87 9.50 -2.46 -0.33
C ALA A 87 10.76 -2.77 0.49
N SER A 88 11.42 -1.73 0.93
CA SER A 88 12.63 -1.81 1.75
C SER A 88 12.61 -0.65 2.75
N PRO A 89 11.73 -0.74 3.76
CA PRO A 89 11.55 0.37 4.70
C PRO A 89 12.68 0.44 5.72
N PRO A 90 12.92 1.62 6.29
CA PRO A 90 13.76 1.72 7.47
C PRO A 90 13.13 0.97 8.65
N GLY A 91 13.93 0.60 9.63
CA GLY A 91 13.45 -0.13 10.80
C GLY A 91 12.32 0.61 11.50
N GLY A 92 11.27 -0.12 11.86
CA GLY A 92 10.12 0.43 12.57
C GLY A 92 9.13 1.21 11.72
N VAL A 93 9.35 1.28 10.41
CA VAL A 93 8.45 2.00 9.48
C VAL A 93 7.77 1.00 8.55
N PRO A 94 6.45 1.11 8.33
CA PRO A 94 5.77 0.25 7.36
C PRO A 94 6.31 0.46 5.95
N GLY A 95 6.50 -0.62 5.21
CA GLY A 95 6.99 -0.56 3.84
C GLY A 95 5.94 -0.20 2.81
N ILE A 96 4.67 -0.43 3.13
CA ILE A 96 3.55 -0.19 2.23
C ILE A 96 2.41 0.43 3.02
N LEU A 97 1.91 1.55 2.54
CA LEU A 97 0.71 2.20 3.07
C LEU A 97 -0.22 2.53 1.93
N VAL A 98 -1.50 2.39 2.18
CA VAL A 98 -2.55 2.69 1.21
C VAL A 98 -3.22 4.00 1.60
N ILE A 99 -3.32 4.90 0.64
CA ILE A 99 -4.06 6.14 0.83
C ILE A 99 -5.55 5.81 0.82
N THR A 100 -6.25 6.18 1.88
CA THR A 100 -7.69 5.96 1.97
C THR A 100 -8.42 7.28 2.04
N ALA A 101 -9.65 7.29 1.55
CA ALA A 101 -10.53 8.44 1.71
C ALA A 101 -11.12 8.40 3.13
N GLY A 102 -10.68 9.31 3.97
CA GLY A 102 -11.23 9.48 5.31
C GLY A 102 -10.46 8.82 6.45
N ARG A 103 -9.55 7.89 6.16
CA ARG A 103 -8.78 7.18 7.20
C ARG A 103 -7.26 7.36 7.05
N GLY A 104 -6.83 8.24 6.17
CA GLY A 104 -5.41 8.53 5.96
C GLY A 104 -4.65 7.35 5.37
N LEU A 105 -3.48 7.09 5.92
CA LEU A 105 -2.59 6.01 5.47
C LEU A 105 -2.86 4.75 6.27
N VAL A 106 -3.24 3.68 5.59
CA VAL A 106 -3.64 2.41 6.22
C VAL A 106 -2.81 1.27 5.64
N SER A 107 -2.40 0.35 6.50
CA SER A 107 -1.71 -0.87 6.05
C SER A 107 -2.62 -1.70 5.15
N PRO A 108 -2.08 -2.31 4.08
CA PRO A 108 -2.86 -3.22 3.25
C PRO A 108 -3.31 -4.47 4.00
N ASP A 109 -2.69 -4.80 5.12
CA ASP A 109 -3.03 -5.95 5.94
C ASP A 109 -4.08 -5.65 7.02
N ALA A 110 -4.45 -4.38 7.19
CA ALA A 110 -5.47 -3.98 8.15
C ALA A 110 -6.83 -4.52 7.73
N LEU A 111 -7.56 -5.12 8.67
CA LEU A 111 -8.90 -5.60 8.41
C LEU A 111 -9.87 -4.43 8.30
N MET A 112 -10.67 -4.46 7.25
CA MET A 112 -11.71 -3.47 7.01
C MET A 112 -13.07 -4.14 7.07
N THR A 113 -13.96 -3.59 7.86
CA THR A 113 -15.34 -4.05 7.95
C THR A 113 -16.19 -3.44 6.84
N HIS A 114 -17.38 -4.00 6.65
CA HIS A 114 -18.36 -3.44 5.73
C HIS A 114 -18.69 -1.97 6.07
N ASP A 115 -18.89 -1.67 7.33
CA ASP A 115 -19.22 -0.31 7.80
C ASP A 115 -18.08 0.66 7.57
N GLU A 116 -16.83 0.22 7.82
CA GLU A 116 -15.65 1.02 7.57
C GLU A 116 -15.47 1.32 6.07
N MET A 117 -15.74 0.33 5.22
CA MET A 117 -15.71 0.55 3.77
C MET A 117 -16.79 1.53 3.32
N ALA A 118 -17.97 1.46 3.93
CA ALA A 118 -19.05 2.41 3.64
C ALA A 118 -18.64 3.85 3.98
N GLU A 119 -17.94 4.04 5.11
CA GLU A 119 -17.42 5.35 5.48
C GLU A 119 -16.39 5.87 4.47
N ILE A 120 -15.50 4.99 4.01
CA ILE A 120 -14.52 5.36 2.98
C ILE A 120 -15.23 5.76 1.68
N ALA A 121 -16.26 5.02 1.29
CA ALA A 121 -17.02 5.30 0.07
C ALA A 121 -17.75 6.64 0.10
N ASP A 122 -18.08 7.12 1.30
CA ASP A 122 -18.79 8.39 1.49
C ASP A 122 -17.89 9.62 1.35
N VAL A 123 -16.58 9.45 1.36
CA VAL A 123 -15.63 10.55 1.27
C VAL A 123 -15.08 10.66 -0.15
N PRO A 124 -15.30 11.79 -0.84
CA PRO A 124 -14.71 11.99 -2.17
C PRO A 124 -13.17 12.02 -2.11
N VAL A 125 -12.54 11.42 -3.11
CA VAL A 125 -11.08 11.51 -3.27
C VAL A 125 -10.78 12.83 -3.98
N ASP A 126 -10.68 13.89 -3.20
CA ASP A 126 -10.49 15.24 -3.69
C ASP A 126 -9.63 16.01 -2.68
N ALA A 127 -8.58 16.66 -3.17
CA ALA A 127 -7.69 17.46 -2.33
C ALA A 127 -8.41 18.63 -1.64
N GLY A 128 -9.54 19.08 -2.19
CA GLY A 128 -10.38 20.10 -1.57
C GLY A 128 -11.28 19.59 -0.45
N GLU A 129 -11.43 18.27 -0.32
CA GLU A 129 -12.28 17.66 0.71
C GLU A 129 -11.48 17.46 2.00
N ALA A 130 -11.87 18.15 3.06
CA ALA A 130 -11.17 18.10 4.34
C ALA A 130 -11.16 16.68 4.95
N ARG A 131 -12.24 15.93 4.80
CA ARG A 131 -12.34 14.55 5.31
C ARG A 131 -11.34 13.63 4.64
N TYR A 132 -10.95 13.92 3.39
CA TYR A 132 -9.92 13.18 2.68
C TYR A 132 -8.52 13.69 3.07
N ARG A 133 -8.33 14.99 3.03
CA ARG A 133 -7.02 15.62 3.15
C ARG A 133 -6.46 15.58 4.58
N GLU A 134 -7.26 15.93 5.58
CA GLU A 134 -6.77 16.10 6.95
C GLU A 134 -6.18 14.82 7.55
N PRO A 135 -6.86 13.64 7.48
CA PRO A 135 -6.27 12.42 7.99
C PRO A 135 -4.98 12.04 7.25
N LEU A 136 -4.94 12.27 5.93
CA LEU A 136 -3.78 11.96 5.12
C LEU A 136 -2.58 12.84 5.50
N GLU A 137 -2.80 14.14 5.64
CA GLU A 137 -1.75 15.09 6.04
C GLU A 137 -1.21 14.75 7.43
N ARG A 138 -2.08 14.44 8.36
CA ARG A 138 -1.68 14.01 9.71
C ARG A 138 -0.77 12.80 9.66
N ASP A 139 -1.16 11.76 8.94
CA ASP A 139 -0.40 10.51 8.89
C ASP A 139 0.90 10.68 8.11
N ALA A 140 0.93 11.54 7.11
CA ALA A 140 2.13 11.80 6.34
C ALA A 140 3.21 12.56 7.12
N GLN A 141 2.84 13.21 8.22
CA GLN A 141 3.78 13.94 9.08
C GLN A 141 4.42 13.05 10.15
N GLU A 142 3.89 11.87 10.40
CA GLU A 142 4.43 10.91 11.34
C GLU A 142 5.55 10.08 10.71
#